data_5e7d0ebbc31912c20b374a736e59168b
#
_entry.id   5e7d0ebbc31912c20b374a736e59168b
#
_cell.length_a   1.000
_cell.length_b   1.000
_cell.length_c   1.000
_cell.angle_alpha   90.00
_cell.angle_beta   90.00
_cell.angle_gamma   90.00
#
_symmetry.space_group_name_H-M   'P 1'
#
loop_
_entity.id
_entity.type
_entity.pdbx_description
1 polymer ?
#
loop_
_entity_poly.entity_id
_entity_poly.type
_entity_poly.pdbx_seq_one_letter_code
_entity_poly.pdbx_strand_id
1 'polypeptide(L)'
;MRGPSSSETLLKATFKVKLNGETVSIATVGQAYRFITRLSSVEWMEFRSLHDDAVRSLRSADENATLTVQATNALRALFARASLLS
;
A
#
# COMPACT_ATOMS: atom_id res chain seq x y z
N MET A 1 -8.98 -13.39 23.67
CA MET A 1 -9.18 -12.61 22.46
C MET A 1 -7.94 -11.81 22.12
N ARG A 2 -7.59 -11.81 20.91
CA ARG A 2 -6.40 -11.07 20.52
C ARG A 2 -6.76 -9.62 20.26
N GLY A 3 -5.81 -8.75 20.45
CA GLY A 3 -6.00 -7.35 20.18
C GLY A 3 -6.11 -7.07 18.70
N PRO A 4 -6.35 -5.83 18.32
CA PRO A 4 -6.41 -5.46 16.91
C PRO A 4 -5.08 -5.75 16.24
N SER A 5 -5.18 -6.25 15.03
CA SER A 5 -4.00 -6.50 14.22
C SER A 5 -3.45 -5.17 13.73
N SER A 6 -2.11 -5.04 13.67
CA SER A 6 -1.53 -3.84 13.10
C SER A 6 -1.87 -3.70 11.63
N SER A 7 -2.29 -4.78 10.97
CA SER A 7 -2.75 -4.69 9.59
C SER A 7 -4.05 -3.90 9.46
N GLU A 8 -4.72 -3.62 10.58
CA GLU A 8 -5.91 -2.77 10.59
C GLU A 8 -5.58 -1.30 10.82
N THR A 9 -4.31 -0.98 10.97
CA THR A 9 -3.89 0.41 11.14
C THR A 9 -4.29 1.20 9.89
N LEU A 10 -4.98 2.32 10.11
CA LEU A 10 -5.45 3.15 9.02
C LEU A 10 -4.31 3.95 8.40
N LEU A 11 -4.32 4.03 7.10
CA LEU A 11 -3.45 4.95 6.39
C LEU A 11 -3.99 6.37 6.56
N LYS A 12 -3.17 7.35 6.22
CA LYS A 12 -3.58 8.75 6.32
C LYS A 12 -4.50 9.17 5.19
N ALA A 13 -4.68 8.32 4.19
CA ALA A 13 -5.59 8.59 3.08
C ALA A 13 -6.13 7.26 2.59
N THR A 14 -7.30 7.30 1.98
CA THR A 14 -7.87 6.14 1.32
C THR A 14 -7.56 6.24 -0.16
N PHE A 15 -7.00 5.17 -0.71
CA PHE A 15 -6.69 5.12 -2.13
C PHE A 15 -7.73 4.29 -2.86
N LYS A 16 -8.19 4.79 -3.99
CA LYS A 16 -9.02 4.00 -4.88
C LYS A 16 -8.18 3.68 -6.10
N VAL A 17 -7.82 2.41 -6.24
CA VAL A 17 -6.94 1.98 -7.30
C VAL A 17 -7.74 1.15 -8.30
N LYS A 18 -7.40 1.30 -9.55
CA LYS A 18 -8.09 0.61 -10.62
C LYS A 18 -7.14 -0.39 -11.25
N LEU A 19 -7.58 -1.62 -11.33
CA LEU A 19 -6.76 -2.68 -11.92
C LEU A 19 -7.69 -3.64 -12.62
N ASN A 20 -7.43 -3.88 -13.90
CA ASN A 20 -8.20 -4.83 -14.71
C ASN A 20 -9.71 -4.53 -14.68
N GLY A 21 -10.05 -3.25 -14.67
CA GLY A 21 -11.45 -2.85 -14.68
C GLY A 21 -12.14 -2.86 -13.33
N GLU A 22 -11.42 -3.24 -12.29
CA GLU A 22 -11.96 -3.26 -10.94
C GLU A 22 -11.38 -2.14 -10.12
N THR A 23 -12.21 -1.55 -9.26
CA THR A 23 -11.75 -0.52 -8.34
C THR A 23 -11.65 -1.13 -6.94
N VAL A 24 -10.49 -0.96 -6.33
CA VAL A 24 -10.22 -1.48 -5.00
C VAL A 24 -9.96 -0.30 -4.08
N SER A 25 -10.60 -0.30 -2.92
CA SER A 25 -10.37 0.73 -1.91
C SER A 25 -9.30 0.23 -0.94
N ILE A 26 -8.31 1.05 -0.71
CA ILE A 26 -7.20 0.72 0.18
C ILE A 26 -7.14 1.79 1.25
N ALA A 27 -7.48 1.42 2.47
CA ALA A 27 -7.53 2.36 3.58
C ALA A 27 -6.65 1.93 4.76
N THR A 28 -6.20 0.68 4.79
CA THR A 28 -5.39 0.19 5.89
C THR A 28 -4.06 -0.33 5.39
N VAL A 29 -3.11 -0.43 6.33
CA VAL A 29 -1.78 -0.96 6.03
C VAL A 29 -1.88 -2.38 5.48
N GLY A 30 -2.73 -3.20 6.08
CA GLY A 30 -2.87 -4.59 5.62
C GLY A 30 -3.45 -4.70 4.24
N GLN A 31 -4.45 -3.86 3.93
CA GLN A 31 -5.04 -3.86 2.58
C GLN A 31 -4.00 -3.47 1.54
N ALA A 32 -3.22 -2.44 1.85
CA ALA A 32 -2.18 -1.98 0.93
C ALA A 32 -1.12 -3.04 0.73
N TYR A 33 -0.66 -3.65 1.81
CA TYR A 33 0.37 -4.66 1.74
C TYR A 33 -0.09 -5.84 0.89
N ARG A 34 -1.31 -6.32 1.14
CA ARG A 34 -1.87 -7.42 0.35
C ARG A 34 -1.99 -7.06 -1.12
N PHE A 35 -2.45 -5.84 -1.39
CA PHE A 35 -2.63 -5.42 -2.77
C PHE A 35 -1.32 -5.43 -3.53
N ILE A 36 -0.29 -4.76 -2.98
CA ILE A 36 0.96 -4.61 -3.73
C ILE A 36 1.77 -5.90 -3.77
N THR A 37 1.61 -6.80 -2.80
CA THR A 37 2.36 -8.06 -2.83
C THR A 37 1.66 -9.15 -3.61
N ARG A 38 0.35 -8.98 -3.91
CA ARG A 38 -0.38 -9.96 -4.73
C ARG A 38 -0.02 -9.84 -6.20
N LEU A 39 0.34 -8.66 -6.65
CA LEU A 39 0.69 -8.48 -8.05
C LEU A 39 2.05 -9.07 -8.32
N SER A 40 2.19 -9.64 -9.50
CA SER A 40 3.46 -10.27 -9.86
C SER A 40 4.54 -9.19 -10.00
N SER A 41 5.79 -9.62 -9.90
CA SER A 41 6.90 -8.68 -10.03
C SER A 41 6.93 -8.04 -11.42
N VAL A 42 6.30 -8.68 -12.39
CA VAL A 42 6.26 -8.13 -13.74
C VAL A 42 5.49 -6.81 -13.78
N GLU A 43 4.39 -6.73 -13.03
CA GLU A 43 3.60 -5.51 -13.00
C GLU A 43 4.33 -4.35 -12.37
N TRP A 44 5.31 -4.63 -11.52
CA TRP A 44 6.04 -3.58 -10.81
C TRP A 44 7.44 -3.37 -11.34
N MET A 45 7.81 -4.03 -12.44
CA MET A 45 9.20 -4.02 -12.88
C MET A 45 9.76 -2.62 -13.10
N GLU A 46 8.97 -1.75 -13.74
CA GLU A 46 9.41 -0.39 -14.00
C GLU A 46 9.43 0.48 -12.74
N PHE A 47 8.72 0.05 -11.71
CA PHE A 47 8.57 0.83 -10.49
C PHE A 47 9.11 0.08 -9.30
N ARG A 48 10.12 -0.75 -9.54
CA ARG A 48 10.60 -1.64 -8.50
C ARG A 48 11.07 -0.90 -7.26
N SER A 49 11.78 0.21 -7.43
CA SER A 49 12.24 0.98 -6.28
C SER A 49 11.07 1.51 -5.47
N LEU A 50 10.05 2.04 -6.15
CA LEU A 50 8.88 2.55 -5.46
C LEU A 50 8.12 1.43 -4.78
N HIS A 51 8.03 0.28 -5.44
CA HIS A 51 7.36 -0.87 -4.85
C HIS A 51 8.10 -1.33 -3.60
N ASP A 52 9.42 -1.44 -3.68
CA ASP A 52 10.22 -1.88 -2.54
C ASP A 52 10.12 -0.89 -1.38
N ASP A 53 10.13 0.40 -1.68
CA ASP A 53 9.98 1.43 -0.66
C ASP A 53 8.61 1.33 0.00
N ALA A 54 7.57 1.10 -0.80
CA ALA A 54 6.22 0.98 -0.26
C ALA A 54 6.10 -0.24 0.64
N VAL A 55 6.64 -1.38 0.23
CA VAL A 55 6.61 -2.59 1.04
C VAL A 55 7.33 -2.34 2.36
N ARG A 56 8.50 -1.73 2.29
CA ARG A 56 9.29 -1.47 3.49
C ARG A 56 8.55 -0.52 4.43
N SER A 57 7.97 0.54 3.86
CA SER A 57 7.24 1.51 4.68
C SER A 57 6.00 0.90 5.31
N LEU A 58 5.30 0.03 4.59
CA LEU A 58 4.14 -0.65 5.14
C LEU A 58 4.52 -1.58 6.27
N ARG A 59 5.62 -2.29 6.13
CA ARG A 59 6.06 -3.18 7.20
C ARG A 59 6.45 -2.38 8.44
N SER A 60 7.07 -1.24 8.26
CA SER A 60 7.39 -0.36 9.38
C SER A 60 6.14 0.18 10.03
N ALA A 61 5.16 0.58 9.24
CA ALA A 61 3.90 1.10 9.77
C ALA A 61 3.11 0.01 10.48
N ASP A 62 3.26 -1.24 10.05
CA ASP A 62 2.63 -2.37 10.71
C ASP A 62 3.13 -2.53 12.13
N GLU A 63 4.40 -2.20 12.36
CA GLU A 63 5.00 -2.29 13.69
C GLU A 63 4.82 -1.00 14.49
N ASN A 64 4.71 0.13 13.81
CA ASN A 64 4.62 1.43 14.47
C ASN A 64 3.65 2.32 13.71
N ALA A 65 2.47 2.53 14.28
CA ALA A 65 1.41 3.28 13.62
C ALA A 65 1.81 4.72 13.31
N THR A 66 2.79 5.28 14.00
CA THR A 66 3.22 6.65 13.71
C THR A 66 3.90 6.76 12.35
N LEU A 67 4.28 5.64 11.76
CA LEU A 67 4.95 5.63 10.46
C LEU A 67 3.98 5.51 9.29
N THR A 68 2.67 5.60 9.56
CA THR A 68 1.67 5.51 8.49
C THR A 68 1.76 6.67 7.51
N VAL A 69 2.27 7.82 7.94
CA VAL A 69 2.47 8.95 7.03
C VAL A 69 3.44 8.57 5.93
N GLN A 70 4.55 7.95 6.32
CA GLN A 70 5.55 7.53 5.34
C GLN A 70 5.00 6.46 4.41
N ALA A 71 4.26 5.50 4.97
CA ALA A 71 3.65 4.45 4.15
C ALA A 71 2.63 5.04 3.18
N THR A 72 1.82 5.99 3.65
CA THR A 72 0.83 6.63 2.79
C THR A 72 1.51 7.35 1.63
N ASN A 73 2.59 8.08 1.92
CA ASN A 73 3.30 8.82 0.88
C ASN A 73 3.96 7.87 -0.12
N ALA A 74 4.53 6.77 0.36
CA ALA A 74 5.15 5.80 -0.52
C ALA A 74 4.13 5.15 -1.45
N LEU A 75 2.95 4.82 -0.90
CA LEU A 75 1.88 4.25 -1.71
C LEU A 75 1.37 5.24 -2.75
N ARG A 76 1.22 6.50 -2.35
CA ARG A 76 0.76 7.52 -3.29
C ARG A 76 1.73 7.65 -4.45
N ALA A 77 3.03 7.67 -4.17
CA ALA A 77 4.03 7.78 -5.22
C ALA A 77 3.97 6.57 -6.15
N LEU A 78 3.86 5.38 -5.56
CA LEU A 78 3.80 4.16 -6.36
C LEU A 78 2.57 4.13 -7.26
N PHE A 79 1.40 4.37 -6.66
CA PHE A 79 0.15 4.30 -7.41
C PHE A 79 0.07 5.38 -8.48
N ALA A 80 0.57 6.57 -8.18
CA ALA A 80 0.54 7.66 -9.15
C ALA A 80 1.44 7.35 -10.34
N ARG A 81 2.65 6.84 -10.08
CA ARG A 81 3.56 6.51 -11.15
C ARG A 81 3.06 5.34 -11.97
N ALA A 82 2.40 4.40 -11.34
CA ALA A 82 1.85 3.25 -12.04
C ALA A 82 0.49 3.53 -12.69
N SER A 83 -0.03 4.76 -12.51
CA SER A 83 -1.32 5.17 -13.09
C SER A 83 -2.47 4.30 -12.60
N LEU A 84 -2.40 3.88 -11.36
CA LEU A 84 -3.44 3.04 -10.78
C LEU A 84 -4.50 3.85 -10.04
N LEU A 85 -4.21 5.08 -9.65
CA LEU A 85 -5.18 5.91 -8.96
C LEU A 85 -6.31 6.29 -9.91
N SER A 86 -7.52 6.17 -9.42
CA SER A 86 -8.69 6.53 -10.20
C SER A 86 -9.22 7.91 -9.82
#